data_fcdeee331115e9f5ae55f939b168c444
#
_entry.id   fcdeee331115e9f5ae55f939b168c444
#
_cell.length_a   1.000
_cell.length_b   1.000
_cell.length_c   1.000
_cell.angle_alpha   90.00
_cell.angle_beta   90.00
_cell.angle_gamma   90.00
#
_symmetry.space_group_name_H-M   'P 1'
#
loop_
_entity.id
_entity.type
_entity.pdbx_description
1 polymer ?
#
loop_
_entity_poly.entity_id
_entity_poly.type
_entity_poly.pdbx_seq_one_letter_code
_entity_poly.pdbx_strand_id
1 'polypeptide(L)'
;ELGLLEKGPDQWARHPLSYLMEAADDICYAILDLEDAVEIGILHVHEFEALLGPLVELDKLQPLSEPDRRNIAEVRRRCGALRGMVIGKCVIEVADKFVRYHDDIMKGELPAKDLVSLLDSDVSNLLMSAKQLASERVYRHRSKVVKEVAAYPCLQLILNALVPDAYAFCTHGASALNARQKTQLALLERPLEEGESLYSAYMKVLDYVGGMTDNYAVYLSKQFGGM
;
A
#
# COMPACT_ATOMS: atom_id res chain seq x y z
N GLU A 1 5.22 26.99 5.47
CA GLU A 1 6.54 26.66 4.88
C GLU A 1 7.11 25.46 5.62
N LEU A 2 7.54 24.44 4.87
CA LEU A 2 7.96 23.14 5.43
C LEU A 2 9.41 23.15 5.94
N GLY A 3 10.12 24.30 5.88
CA GLY A 3 11.53 24.42 6.29
C GLY A 3 12.49 23.56 5.47
N LEU A 4 12.13 23.16 4.27
CA LEU A 4 12.98 22.36 3.39
C LEU A 4 14.11 23.21 2.83
N LEU A 5 15.30 22.62 2.71
CA LEU A 5 16.48 23.28 2.13
C LEU A 5 16.28 23.44 0.62
N GLU A 6 16.37 24.67 0.12
CA GLU A 6 16.30 24.98 -1.29
C GLU A 6 17.60 24.56 -2.01
N LYS A 7 17.50 23.85 -3.11
CA LYS A 7 18.60 23.36 -3.95
C LYS A 7 18.70 24.07 -5.28
N GLY A 8 17.70 24.84 -5.66
CA GLY A 8 17.62 25.60 -6.90
C GLY A 8 16.23 26.12 -7.16
N PRO A 9 15.97 26.81 -8.28
CA PRO A 9 14.65 27.31 -8.63
C PRO A 9 13.63 26.15 -8.63
N ASP A 10 12.59 26.26 -7.78
CA ASP A 10 11.53 25.24 -7.60
C ASP A 10 12.03 23.83 -7.23
N GLN A 11 13.21 23.74 -6.61
CA GLN A 11 13.80 22.48 -6.16
C GLN A 11 14.19 22.54 -4.69
N TRP A 12 13.74 21.55 -3.92
CA TRP A 12 14.04 21.42 -2.50
C TRP A 12 14.65 20.06 -2.19
N ALA A 13 15.50 20.03 -1.17
CA ALA A 13 15.98 18.78 -0.61
C ALA A 13 14.81 17.99 -0.02
N ARG A 14 14.94 16.68 -0.03
CA ARG A 14 13.97 15.79 0.62
C ARG A 14 13.97 16.05 2.13
N HIS A 15 12.79 16.01 2.73
CA HIS A 15 12.68 16.08 4.19
C HIS A 15 13.40 14.87 4.81
N PRO A 16 14.27 15.07 5.84
CA PRO A 16 15.03 13.96 6.46
C PRO A 16 14.19 12.74 6.83
N LEU A 17 13.02 12.93 7.43
CA LEU A 17 12.13 11.84 7.82
C LEU A 17 11.51 11.09 6.62
N SER A 18 11.51 11.66 5.42
CA SER A 18 11.00 10.95 4.22
C SER A 18 11.86 9.74 3.87
N TYR A 19 13.15 9.77 4.18
CA TYR A 19 14.05 8.63 3.99
C TYR A 19 13.69 7.44 4.90
N LEU A 20 13.28 7.71 6.15
CA LEU A 20 12.82 6.67 7.07
C LEU A 20 11.47 6.10 6.64
N MET A 21 10.55 6.96 6.22
CA MET A 21 9.24 6.53 5.74
C MET A 21 9.37 5.65 4.50
N GLU A 22 10.19 6.06 3.54
CA GLU A 22 10.45 5.29 2.32
C GLU A 22 11.11 3.94 2.62
N ALA A 23 12.10 3.91 3.54
CA ALA A 23 12.73 2.65 3.95
C ALA A 23 11.74 1.72 4.64
N ALA A 24 10.86 2.24 5.51
CA ALA A 24 9.83 1.45 6.16
C ALA A 24 8.84 0.86 5.15
N ASP A 25 8.38 1.65 4.19
CA ASP A 25 7.48 1.23 3.11
C ASP A 25 8.13 0.12 2.27
N ASP A 26 9.35 0.33 1.80
CA ASP A 26 10.11 -0.61 0.99
C ASP A 26 10.34 -1.97 1.68
N ILE A 27 10.67 -1.96 2.98
CA ILE A 27 10.90 -3.16 3.77
C ILE A 27 9.58 -3.89 4.02
N CYS A 28 8.55 -3.17 4.46
CA CYS A 28 7.24 -3.76 4.72
C CYS A 28 6.65 -4.36 3.45
N TYR A 29 6.69 -3.63 2.34
CA TYR A 29 6.15 -4.10 1.06
C TYR A 29 6.84 -5.38 0.59
N ALA A 30 8.19 -5.44 0.66
CA ALA A 30 8.95 -6.61 0.25
C ALA A 30 8.60 -7.87 1.04
N ILE A 31 8.30 -7.76 2.33
CA ILE A 31 8.10 -8.90 3.23
C ILE A 31 6.61 -9.26 3.33
N LEU A 32 5.72 -8.28 3.49
CA LEU A 32 4.29 -8.52 3.66
C LEU A 32 3.63 -9.10 2.42
N ASP A 33 4.02 -8.67 1.22
CA ASP A 33 3.51 -9.23 -0.03
C ASP A 33 3.79 -10.74 -0.15
N LEU A 34 4.95 -11.20 0.36
CA LEU A 34 5.29 -12.63 0.37
C LEU A 34 4.54 -13.39 1.46
N GLU A 35 4.33 -12.78 2.63
CA GLU A 35 3.50 -13.35 3.69
C GLU A 35 2.06 -13.54 3.21
N ASP A 36 1.48 -12.53 2.60
CA ASP A 36 0.15 -12.60 2.00
C ASP A 36 0.08 -13.68 0.90
N ALA A 37 1.15 -13.79 0.08
CA ALA A 37 1.22 -14.82 -0.94
C ALA A 37 1.24 -16.25 -0.36
N VAL A 38 1.84 -16.44 0.81
CA VAL A 38 1.76 -17.72 1.55
C VAL A 38 0.35 -17.96 2.05
N GLU A 39 -0.30 -16.93 2.61
CA GLU A 39 -1.66 -17.05 3.15
C GLU A 39 -2.68 -17.43 2.08
N ILE A 40 -2.56 -16.87 0.87
CA ILE A 40 -3.46 -17.17 -0.25
C ILE A 40 -2.99 -18.36 -1.10
N GLY A 41 -1.93 -19.06 -0.69
CA GLY A 41 -1.45 -20.30 -1.31
C GLY A 41 -0.71 -20.13 -2.64
N ILE A 42 -0.21 -18.94 -2.96
CA ILE A 42 0.67 -18.69 -4.12
C ILE A 42 2.10 -19.17 -3.84
N LEU A 43 2.57 -18.98 -2.61
CA LEU A 43 3.85 -19.47 -2.10
C LEU A 43 3.63 -20.51 -1.02
N HIS A 44 4.58 -21.42 -0.86
CA HIS A 44 4.62 -22.31 0.27
C HIS A 44 5.40 -21.70 1.44
N VAL A 45 5.00 -22.01 2.68
CA VAL A 45 5.67 -21.51 3.88
C VAL A 45 7.18 -21.80 3.90
N HIS A 46 7.61 -22.95 3.36
CA HIS A 46 9.04 -23.30 3.30
C HIS A 46 9.85 -22.38 2.36
N GLU A 47 9.23 -21.83 1.31
CA GLU A 47 9.89 -20.87 0.42
C GLU A 47 10.11 -19.54 1.15
N PHE A 48 9.13 -19.11 1.93
CA PHE A 48 9.22 -17.93 2.80
C PHE A 48 10.29 -18.12 3.88
N GLU A 49 10.32 -19.31 4.53
CA GLU A 49 11.34 -19.66 5.51
C GLU A 49 12.75 -19.71 4.89
N ALA A 50 12.89 -20.27 3.69
CA ALA A 50 14.17 -20.35 3.01
C ALA A 50 14.73 -18.96 2.63
N LEU A 51 13.84 -18.04 2.28
CA LEU A 51 14.23 -16.67 1.94
C LEU A 51 14.62 -15.85 3.18
N LEU A 52 13.82 -15.88 4.24
CA LEU A 52 14.02 -15.04 5.42
C LEU A 52 15.00 -15.68 6.44
N GLY A 53 15.08 -16.98 6.45
CA GLY A 53 15.86 -17.75 7.42
C GLY A 53 17.33 -17.38 7.54
N PRO A 54 18.07 -17.14 6.45
CA PRO A 54 19.47 -16.75 6.52
C PRO A 54 19.73 -15.46 7.33
N LEU A 55 18.74 -14.58 7.43
CA LEU A 55 18.88 -13.32 8.15
C LEU A 55 18.56 -13.43 9.64
N VAL A 56 17.89 -14.50 10.07
CA VAL A 56 17.37 -14.67 11.44
C VAL A 56 17.78 -16.02 12.01
N GLU A 57 17.74 -16.15 13.33
CA GLU A 57 18.06 -17.38 14.05
C GLU A 57 16.84 -18.32 14.03
N LEU A 58 16.67 -19.09 12.98
CA LEU A 58 15.53 -20.02 12.79
C LEU A 58 15.42 -21.07 13.90
N ASP A 59 16.53 -21.45 14.51
CA ASP A 59 16.60 -22.38 15.63
C ASP A 59 15.89 -21.89 16.90
N LYS A 60 15.69 -20.59 17.02
CA LYS A 60 14.84 -20.00 18.07
C LYS A 60 13.34 -20.23 17.85
N LEU A 61 12.93 -20.64 16.66
CA LEU A 61 11.55 -20.93 16.32
C LEU A 61 11.34 -22.44 16.20
N GLN A 62 10.31 -22.97 16.88
CA GLN A 62 9.97 -24.38 16.74
C GLN A 62 9.62 -24.71 15.29
N PRO A 63 10.21 -25.77 14.70
CA PRO A 63 9.87 -26.19 13.35
C PRO A 63 8.39 -26.54 13.22
N LEU A 64 7.78 -26.17 12.09
CA LEU A 64 6.43 -26.63 11.77
C LEU A 64 6.47 -28.13 11.45
N SER A 65 5.64 -28.90 12.16
CA SER A 65 5.39 -30.31 11.81
C SER A 65 4.58 -30.41 10.49
N GLU A 66 4.56 -31.58 9.87
CA GLU A 66 3.76 -31.80 8.64
C GLU A 66 2.25 -31.51 8.83
N PRO A 67 1.60 -31.89 9.96
CA PRO A 67 0.23 -31.47 10.23
C PRO A 67 0.08 -29.95 10.37
N ASP A 68 1.06 -29.27 11.03
CA ASP A 68 1.01 -27.83 11.27
C ASP A 68 1.18 -27.03 9.97
N ARG A 69 1.94 -27.55 9.00
CA ARG A 69 2.07 -26.95 7.65
C ARG A 69 0.75 -26.88 6.88
N ARG A 70 -0.24 -27.70 7.26
CA ARG A 70 -1.59 -27.69 6.68
C ARG A 70 -2.56 -26.83 7.50
N ASN A 71 -2.16 -26.43 8.70
CA ASN A 71 -2.94 -25.58 9.57
C ASN A 71 -2.62 -24.09 9.27
N ILE A 72 -3.55 -23.40 8.66
CA ILE A 72 -3.36 -21.99 8.24
C ILE A 72 -3.05 -21.06 9.44
N ALA A 73 -3.57 -21.34 10.63
CA ALA A 73 -3.29 -20.54 11.82
C ALA A 73 -1.83 -20.72 12.29
N GLU A 74 -1.30 -21.93 12.23
CA GLU A 74 0.11 -22.21 12.55
C GLU A 74 1.06 -21.62 11.50
N VAL A 75 0.70 -21.70 10.23
CA VAL A 75 1.46 -21.06 9.13
C VAL A 75 1.50 -19.55 9.31
N ARG A 76 0.36 -18.90 9.58
CA ARG A 76 0.29 -17.47 9.87
C ARG A 76 1.16 -17.07 11.07
N ARG A 77 1.07 -17.82 12.16
CA ARG A 77 1.89 -17.57 13.34
C ARG A 77 3.38 -17.66 13.03
N ARG A 78 3.77 -18.64 12.23
CA ARG A 78 5.17 -18.84 11.81
C ARG A 78 5.65 -17.71 10.91
N CYS A 79 4.89 -17.33 9.90
CA CYS A 79 5.20 -16.21 9.01
C CYS A 79 5.29 -14.89 9.79
N GLY A 80 4.35 -14.63 10.68
CA GLY A 80 4.36 -13.42 11.51
C GLY A 80 5.58 -13.34 12.44
N ALA A 81 6.03 -14.47 13.01
CA ALA A 81 7.23 -14.50 13.81
C ALA A 81 8.49 -14.19 12.99
N LEU A 82 8.64 -14.83 11.83
CA LEU A 82 9.76 -14.58 10.90
C LEU A 82 9.77 -13.13 10.42
N ARG A 83 8.62 -12.62 10.00
CA ARG A 83 8.47 -11.21 9.62
C ARG A 83 8.95 -10.27 10.73
N GLY A 84 8.47 -10.49 11.96
CA GLY A 84 8.85 -9.66 13.11
C GLY A 84 10.36 -9.63 13.36
N MET A 85 11.02 -10.79 13.26
CA MET A 85 12.47 -10.88 13.44
C MET A 85 13.24 -10.16 12.32
N VAL A 86 12.84 -10.35 11.06
CA VAL A 86 13.49 -9.72 9.90
C VAL A 86 13.28 -8.21 9.89
N ILE A 87 12.04 -7.75 10.09
CA ILE A 87 11.76 -6.30 10.16
C ILE A 87 12.53 -5.67 11.33
N GLY A 88 12.60 -6.33 12.49
CA GLY A 88 13.38 -5.86 13.62
C GLY A 88 14.84 -5.64 13.27
N LYS A 89 15.46 -6.57 12.52
CA LYS A 89 16.84 -6.41 12.05
C LYS A 89 16.98 -5.27 11.05
N CYS A 90 16.07 -5.17 10.08
CA CYS A 90 16.05 -4.08 9.11
C CYS A 90 15.93 -2.70 9.78
N VAL A 91 15.06 -2.59 10.79
CA VAL A 91 14.86 -1.33 11.54
C VAL A 91 16.15 -0.88 12.23
N ILE A 92 16.86 -1.82 12.86
CA ILE A 92 18.14 -1.52 13.53
C ILE A 92 19.16 -0.98 12.51
N GLU A 93 19.31 -1.66 11.36
CA GLU A 93 20.26 -1.21 10.34
C GLU A 93 19.87 0.12 9.70
N VAL A 94 18.60 0.33 9.37
CA VAL A 94 18.12 1.61 8.83
C VAL A 94 18.38 2.75 9.80
N ALA A 95 18.11 2.53 11.10
CA ALA A 95 18.36 3.52 12.13
C ALA A 95 19.87 3.84 12.24
N ASP A 96 20.75 2.82 12.20
CA ASP A 96 22.20 3.03 12.21
C ASP A 96 22.66 3.84 10.98
N LYS A 97 22.19 3.49 9.78
CA LYS A 97 22.53 4.24 8.56
C LYS A 97 22.00 5.68 8.63
N PHE A 98 20.76 5.88 9.11
CA PHE A 98 20.21 7.22 9.28
C PHE A 98 21.04 8.08 10.21
N VAL A 99 21.48 7.53 11.35
CA VAL A 99 22.34 8.24 12.31
C VAL A 99 23.74 8.49 11.72
N ARG A 100 24.31 7.49 11.04
CA ARG A 100 25.64 7.61 10.41
C ARG A 100 25.69 8.69 9.33
N TYR A 101 24.66 8.81 8.52
CA TYR A 101 24.56 9.78 7.42
C TYR A 101 23.72 11.01 7.79
N HIS A 102 23.50 11.24 9.10
CA HIS A 102 22.66 12.35 9.59
C HIS A 102 23.04 13.70 8.97
N ASP A 103 24.32 14.07 8.98
CA ASP A 103 24.77 15.37 8.50
C ASP A 103 24.59 15.53 6.98
N ASP A 104 24.79 14.46 6.21
CA ASP A 104 24.58 14.44 4.76
C ASP A 104 23.08 14.53 4.45
N ILE A 105 22.26 13.82 5.21
CA ILE A 105 20.78 13.87 5.09
C ILE A 105 20.28 15.28 5.38
N MET A 106 20.77 15.92 6.44
CA MET A 106 20.36 17.28 6.82
C MET A 106 20.80 18.33 5.81
N LYS A 107 21.89 18.10 5.07
CA LYS A 107 22.34 18.94 3.96
C LYS A 107 21.66 18.58 2.62
N GLY A 108 20.88 17.49 2.57
CA GLY A 108 20.31 16.95 1.33
C GLY A 108 21.36 16.38 0.38
N GLU A 109 22.44 15.82 0.89
CA GLU A 109 23.63 15.34 0.17
C GLU A 109 23.89 13.86 0.42
N LEU A 110 22.83 13.09 0.76
CA LEU A 110 22.97 11.65 0.96
C LEU A 110 23.65 11.01 -0.28
N PRO A 111 24.75 10.23 -0.09
CA PRO A 111 25.52 9.65 -1.21
C PRO A 111 24.83 8.48 -1.90
N ALA A 112 23.55 8.24 -1.63
CA ALA A 112 22.73 7.19 -2.18
C ALA A 112 21.32 7.71 -2.49
N LYS A 113 20.57 6.96 -3.29
CA LYS A 113 19.19 7.30 -3.64
C LYS A 113 18.29 7.28 -2.40
N ASP A 114 18.47 6.29 -1.55
CA ASP A 114 17.65 6.01 -0.37
C ASP A 114 18.49 5.27 0.70
N LEU A 115 17.93 5.09 1.90
CA LEU A 115 18.61 4.38 2.99
C LEU A 115 18.72 2.87 2.73
N VAL A 116 17.78 2.28 2.01
CA VAL A 116 17.78 0.83 1.71
C VAL A 116 18.99 0.45 0.86
N SER A 117 19.41 1.34 -0.03
CA SER A 117 20.62 1.17 -0.86
C SER A 117 21.94 1.17 -0.06
N LEU A 118 21.90 1.63 1.19
CA LEU A 118 23.07 1.70 2.10
C LEU A 118 23.12 0.56 3.11
N LEU A 119 22.11 -0.31 3.12
CA LEU A 119 22.05 -1.44 4.04
C LEU A 119 23.17 -2.46 3.75
N ASP A 120 23.53 -3.22 4.77
CA ASP A 120 24.53 -4.27 4.63
C ASP A 120 24.08 -5.33 3.61
N SER A 121 25.06 -6.03 3.02
CA SER A 121 24.82 -6.95 1.90
C SER A 121 23.74 -8.00 2.17
N ASP A 122 23.67 -8.52 3.39
CA ASP A 122 22.73 -9.60 3.73
C ASP A 122 21.29 -9.12 3.72
N VAL A 123 21.02 -7.96 4.32
CA VAL A 123 19.67 -7.35 4.33
C VAL A 123 19.31 -6.85 2.94
N SER A 124 20.23 -6.19 2.25
CA SER A 124 20.02 -5.69 0.90
C SER A 124 19.70 -6.83 -0.08
N ASN A 125 20.48 -7.94 -0.04
CA ASN A 125 20.27 -9.12 -0.88
C ASN A 125 18.94 -9.81 -0.57
N LEU A 126 18.55 -9.89 0.71
CA LEU A 126 17.26 -10.44 1.10
C LEU A 126 16.12 -9.61 0.50
N LEU A 127 16.16 -8.28 0.68
CA LEU A 127 15.10 -7.39 0.16
C LEU A 127 15.02 -7.43 -1.37
N MET A 128 16.17 -7.50 -2.07
CA MET A 128 16.19 -7.68 -3.53
C MET A 128 15.57 -9.01 -3.94
N SER A 129 15.95 -10.10 -3.28
CA SER A 129 15.42 -11.44 -3.57
C SER A 129 13.92 -11.53 -3.28
N ALA A 130 13.46 -10.88 -2.20
CA ALA A 130 12.04 -10.78 -1.85
C ALA A 130 11.25 -10.03 -2.94
N LYS A 131 11.72 -8.87 -3.36
CA LYS A 131 11.11 -8.07 -4.44
C LYS A 131 11.10 -8.83 -5.77
N GLN A 132 12.17 -9.55 -6.10
CA GLN A 132 12.23 -10.37 -7.30
C GLN A 132 11.22 -11.52 -7.26
N LEU A 133 11.17 -12.28 -6.16
CA LEU A 133 10.22 -13.38 -5.99
C LEU A 133 8.76 -12.88 -6.07
N ALA A 134 8.45 -11.76 -5.43
CA ALA A 134 7.14 -11.13 -5.53
C ALA A 134 6.80 -10.74 -6.97
N SER A 135 7.73 -10.10 -7.69
CA SER A 135 7.54 -9.71 -9.08
C SER A 135 7.28 -10.89 -10.02
N GLU A 136 8.04 -11.98 -9.86
CA GLU A 136 7.96 -13.15 -10.73
C GLU A 136 6.72 -14.00 -10.48
N ARG A 137 6.34 -14.19 -9.21
CA ARG A 137 5.31 -15.18 -8.84
C ARG A 137 4.05 -14.58 -8.28
N VAL A 138 4.13 -13.49 -7.51
CA VAL A 138 2.97 -12.91 -6.81
C VAL A 138 2.25 -11.93 -7.73
N TYR A 139 2.95 -10.92 -8.24
CA TYR A 139 2.31 -9.87 -9.04
C TYR A 139 1.77 -10.34 -10.39
N ARG A 140 2.36 -11.41 -10.95
CA ARG A 140 1.91 -12.03 -12.20
C ARG A 140 0.94 -13.19 -11.99
N HIS A 141 0.60 -13.51 -10.74
CA HIS A 141 -0.32 -14.60 -10.48
C HIS A 141 -1.72 -14.27 -10.99
N ARG A 142 -2.34 -15.23 -11.70
CA ARG A 142 -3.62 -15.04 -12.39
C ARG A 142 -4.71 -14.48 -11.46
N SER A 143 -4.80 -14.95 -10.23
CA SER A 143 -5.82 -14.49 -9.29
C SER A 143 -5.67 -13.00 -8.94
N LYS A 144 -4.43 -12.50 -8.86
CA LYS A 144 -4.15 -11.07 -8.62
C LYS A 144 -4.47 -10.25 -9.86
N VAL A 145 -3.95 -10.66 -11.02
CA VAL A 145 -4.18 -9.97 -12.29
C VAL A 145 -5.66 -9.81 -12.60
N VAL A 146 -6.48 -10.85 -12.39
CA VAL A 146 -7.94 -10.78 -12.60
C VAL A 146 -8.59 -9.74 -11.69
N LYS A 147 -8.17 -9.64 -10.42
CA LYS A 147 -8.69 -8.62 -9.48
C LYS A 147 -8.27 -7.21 -9.90
N GLU A 148 -7.02 -7.01 -10.29
CA GLU A 148 -6.52 -5.72 -10.77
C GLU A 148 -7.26 -5.26 -12.02
N VAL A 149 -7.43 -6.13 -13.01
CA VAL A 149 -8.19 -5.82 -14.22
C VAL A 149 -9.64 -5.47 -13.90
N ALA A 150 -10.26 -6.17 -12.95
CA ALA A 150 -11.65 -5.91 -12.53
C ALA A 150 -11.79 -4.59 -11.74
N ALA A 151 -10.76 -4.13 -11.05
CA ALA A 151 -10.82 -2.90 -10.25
C ALA A 151 -11.06 -1.66 -11.11
N TYR A 152 -10.42 -1.55 -12.28
CA TYR A 152 -10.56 -0.40 -13.18
C TYR A 152 -12.01 -0.15 -13.61
N PRO A 153 -12.72 -1.08 -14.24
CA PRO A 153 -14.10 -0.87 -14.64
C PRO A 153 -15.04 -0.72 -13.43
N CYS A 154 -14.74 -1.35 -12.30
CA CYS A 154 -15.50 -1.22 -11.07
C CYS A 154 -15.48 0.23 -10.56
N LEU A 155 -14.29 0.79 -10.35
CA LEU A 155 -14.12 2.16 -9.89
C LEU A 155 -14.61 3.18 -10.93
N GLN A 156 -14.33 2.94 -12.21
CA GLN A 156 -14.79 3.81 -13.29
C GLN A 156 -16.31 3.93 -13.31
N LEU A 157 -17.03 2.83 -13.11
CA LEU A 157 -18.50 2.84 -13.12
C LEU A 157 -19.04 3.69 -11.96
N ILE A 158 -18.47 3.57 -10.77
CA ILE A 158 -18.86 4.35 -9.59
C ILE A 158 -18.55 5.84 -9.79
N LEU A 159 -17.32 6.15 -10.22
CA LEU A 159 -16.91 7.54 -10.44
C LEU A 159 -17.70 8.21 -11.57
N ASN A 160 -17.97 7.50 -12.67
CA ASN A 160 -18.79 8.02 -13.77
C ASN A 160 -20.24 8.29 -13.36
N ALA A 161 -20.73 7.65 -12.30
CA ALA A 161 -22.04 7.96 -11.74
C ALA A 161 -22.01 9.19 -10.84
N LEU A 162 -21.02 9.29 -9.94
CA LEU A 162 -21.02 10.29 -8.87
C LEU A 162 -20.36 11.63 -9.27
N VAL A 163 -19.27 11.60 -10.04
CA VAL A 163 -18.51 12.83 -10.38
C VAL A 163 -19.30 13.82 -11.24
N PRO A 164 -19.99 13.38 -12.32
CA PRO A 164 -20.85 14.29 -13.10
C PRO A 164 -22.01 14.87 -12.30
N ASP A 165 -22.57 14.08 -11.38
CA ASP A 165 -23.67 14.53 -10.53
C ASP A 165 -23.21 15.58 -9.52
N ALA A 166 -22.04 15.39 -8.90
CA ALA A 166 -21.41 16.38 -8.03
C ALA A 166 -21.08 17.68 -8.80
N TYR A 167 -20.60 17.55 -10.03
CA TYR A 167 -20.39 18.72 -10.91
C TYR A 167 -21.71 19.47 -11.18
N ALA A 168 -22.78 18.75 -11.56
CA ALA A 168 -24.07 19.35 -11.83
C ALA A 168 -24.66 20.02 -10.60
N PHE A 169 -24.50 19.43 -9.41
CA PHE A 169 -24.91 20.04 -8.14
C PHE A 169 -24.22 21.38 -7.90
N CYS A 170 -22.87 21.41 -8.01
CA CYS A 170 -22.10 22.62 -7.74
C CYS A 170 -22.34 23.74 -8.77
N THR A 171 -22.60 23.38 -10.05
CA THR A 171 -22.76 24.36 -11.14
C THR A 171 -24.19 24.85 -11.33
N HIS A 172 -25.19 24.01 -11.08
CA HIS A 172 -26.58 24.29 -11.39
C HIS A 172 -27.51 24.26 -10.17
N GLY A 173 -26.99 23.87 -9.00
CA GLY A 173 -27.74 23.74 -7.75
C GLY A 173 -28.58 22.48 -7.64
N ALA A 174 -29.00 22.16 -6.42
CA ALA A 174 -29.78 20.95 -6.11
C ALA A 174 -31.13 20.87 -6.85
N SER A 175 -31.74 22.02 -7.16
CA SER A 175 -33.02 22.10 -7.85
C SER A 175 -32.96 21.64 -9.31
N ALA A 176 -31.82 21.79 -9.96
CA ALA A 176 -31.59 21.38 -11.35
C ALA A 176 -31.34 19.89 -11.54
N LEU A 177 -31.05 19.17 -10.46
CA LEU A 177 -30.79 17.72 -10.52
C LEU A 177 -32.06 16.92 -10.77
N ASN A 178 -31.97 15.93 -11.63
CA ASN A 178 -33.04 14.96 -11.84
C ASN A 178 -33.11 13.94 -10.66
N ALA A 179 -34.19 13.12 -10.63
CA ALA A 179 -34.39 12.17 -9.53
C ALA A 179 -33.25 11.15 -9.39
N ARG A 180 -32.68 10.66 -10.50
CA ARG A 180 -31.54 9.72 -10.48
C ARG A 180 -30.32 10.35 -9.83
N GLN A 181 -29.93 11.56 -10.25
CA GLN A 181 -28.79 12.28 -9.70
C GLN A 181 -28.92 12.53 -8.19
N LYS A 182 -30.12 12.94 -7.75
CA LYS A 182 -30.40 13.12 -6.32
C LYS A 182 -30.25 11.81 -5.54
N THR A 183 -30.71 10.70 -6.10
CA THR A 183 -30.59 9.38 -5.48
C THR A 183 -29.14 8.92 -5.43
N GLN A 184 -28.35 9.17 -6.48
CA GLN A 184 -26.93 8.81 -6.53
C GLN A 184 -26.13 9.62 -5.51
N LEU A 185 -26.33 10.93 -5.43
CA LEU A 185 -25.63 11.77 -4.45
C LEU A 185 -26.06 11.50 -3.00
N ALA A 186 -27.26 10.96 -2.77
CA ALA A 186 -27.70 10.53 -1.44
C ALA A 186 -26.90 9.32 -0.89
N LEU A 187 -26.08 8.65 -1.69
CA LEU A 187 -25.16 7.61 -1.23
C LEU A 187 -23.95 8.17 -0.50
N LEU A 188 -23.61 9.44 -0.71
CA LEU A 188 -22.47 10.06 -0.03
C LEU A 188 -22.73 10.17 1.47
N GLU A 189 -21.77 9.69 2.28
CA GLU A 189 -21.86 9.79 3.75
C GLU A 189 -21.91 11.25 4.22
N ARG A 190 -21.24 12.14 3.48
CA ARG A 190 -21.27 13.60 3.69
C ARG A 190 -22.03 14.25 2.54
N PRO A 191 -23.27 14.71 2.74
CA PRO A 191 -24.05 15.37 1.71
C PRO A 191 -23.34 16.59 1.14
N LEU A 192 -23.59 16.90 -0.13
CA LEU A 192 -23.14 18.14 -0.73
C LEU A 192 -23.99 19.32 -0.22
N GLU A 193 -23.36 20.47 -0.05
CA GLU A 193 -23.99 21.68 0.48
C GLU A 193 -24.11 22.76 -0.60
N GLU A 194 -25.19 23.55 -0.55
CA GLU A 194 -25.40 24.68 -1.47
C GLU A 194 -24.23 25.67 -1.34
N GLY A 195 -23.66 26.07 -2.47
CA GLY A 195 -22.50 26.98 -2.50
C GLY A 195 -21.16 26.35 -2.20
N GLU A 196 -21.11 25.02 -2.04
CA GLU A 196 -19.87 24.30 -1.86
C GLU A 196 -18.97 24.40 -3.11
N SER A 197 -17.65 24.49 -2.90
CA SER A 197 -16.70 24.51 -4.01
C SER A 197 -16.63 23.14 -4.72
N LEU A 198 -16.38 23.16 -6.02
CA LEU A 198 -16.23 21.94 -6.82
C LEU A 198 -15.13 21.03 -6.27
N TYR A 199 -14.02 21.60 -5.76
CA TYR A 199 -12.95 20.84 -5.13
C TYR A 199 -13.45 20.08 -3.90
N SER A 200 -14.18 20.75 -3.01
CA SER A 200 -14.72 20.10 -1.80
C SER A 200 -15.72 19.00 -2.15
N ALA A 201 -16.60 19.24 -3.12
CA ALA A 201 -17.55 18.24 -3.59
C ALA A 201 -16.85 17.00 -4.16
N TYR A 202 -15.81 17.19 -4.98
CA TYR A 202 -15.01 16.06 -5.50
C TYR A 202 -14.26 15.33 -4.40
N MET A 203 -13.73 16.04 -3.40
CA MET A 203 -13.08 15.38 -2.26
C MET A 203 -14.07 14.51 -1.47
N LYS A 204 -15.33 14.95 -1.28
CA LYS A 204 -16.37 14.12 -0.65
C LYS A 204 -16.67 12.85 -1.46
N VAL A 205 -16.70 12.94 -2.79
CA VAL A 205 -16.86 11.77 -3.67
C VAL A 205 -15.65 10.84 -3.53
N LEU A 206 -14.43 11.38 -3.56
CA LEU A 206 -13.20 10.59 -3.41
C LEU A 206 -13.09 9.95 -2.04
N ASP A 207 -13.44 10.66 -0.96
CA ASP A 207 -13.49 10.10 0.40
C ASP A 207 -14.45 8.90 0.48
N TYR A 208 -15.64 9.05 -0.12
CA TYR A 208 -16.63 7.98 -0.16
C TYR A 208 -16.11 6.75 -0.92
N VAL A 209 -15.54 6.95 -2.11
CA VAL A 209 -15.00 5.84 -2.93
C VAL A 209 -13.75 5.23 -2.30
N GLY A 210 -12.83 6.05 -1.77
CA GLY A 210 -11.60 5.59 -1.13
C GLY A 210 -11.84 4.88 0.22
N GLY A 211 -12.96 5.18 0.89
CA GLY A 211 -13.37 4.51 2.14
C GLY A 211 -14.05 3.15 1.93
N MET A 212 -14.35 2.76 0.68
CA MET A 212 -15.00 1.49 0.41
C MET A 212 -14.06 0.30 0.61
N THR A 213 -14.60 -0.80 1.12
CA THR A 213 -13.93 -2.10 0.97
C THR A 213 -14.10 -2.62 -0.47
N ASP A 214 -13.19 -3.48 -0.92
CA ASP A 214 -13.27 -4.12 -2.25
C ASP A 214 -14.63 -4.76 -2.52
N ASN A 215 -15.16 -5.48 -1.52
CA ASN A 215 -16.45 -6.15 -1.63
C ASN A 215 -17.60 -5.15 -1.82
N TYR A 216 -17.57 -4.03 -1.11
CA TYR A 216 -18.60 -3.00 -1.22
C TYR A 216 -18.51 -2.27 -2.55
N ALA A 217 -17.32 -1.95 -3.03
CA ALA A 217 -17.11 -1.35 -4.35
C ALA A 217 -17.63 -2.26 -5.47
N VAL A 218 -17.34 -3.56 -5.41
CA VAL A 218 -17.88 -4.55 -6.36
C VAL A 218 -19.41 -4.64 -6.27
N TYR A 219 -19.96 -4.66 -5.07
CA TYR A 219 -21.42 -4.65 -4.89
C TYR A 219 -22.05 -3.41 -5.52
N LEU A 220 -21.53 -2.22 -5.17
CA LEU A 220 -22.07 -0.95 -5.65
C LEU A 220 -21.94 -0.80 -7.18
N SER A 221 -20.81 -1.22 -7.75
CA SER A 221 -20.61 -1.19 -9.20
C SER A 221 -21.64 -2.06 -9.95
N LYS A 222 -22.00 -3.23 -9.40
CA LYS A 222 -23.08 -4.05 -9.94
C LYS A 222 -24.43 -3.35 -9.89
N GLN A 223 -24.75 -2.67 -8.77
CA GLN A 223 -26.00 -1.90 -8.67
C GLN A 223 -26.05 -0.78 -9.71
N PHE A 224 -24.97 -0.04 -9.91
CA PHE A 224 -24.90 0.98 -10.96
C PHE A 224 -24.95 0.40 -12.37
N GLY A 225 -24.46 -0.81 -12.57
CA GLY A 225 -24.57 -1.56 -13.83
C GLY A 225 -25.93 -2.22 -14.08
N GLY A 226 -26.84 -2.18 -13.12
CA GLY A 226 -28.17 -2.80 -13.25
C GLY A 226 -28.15 -4.33 -13.08
N MET A 227 -27.19 -4.86 -12.30
CA MET A 227 -27.01 -6.30 -12.07
C MET A 227 -27.27 -6.68 -10.62
#